data_bf631a010a7f2fdc231678d0bb5670dd
#
_entry.id   bf631a010a7f2fdc231678d0bb5670dd
#
_cell.length_a   1.000
_cell.length_b   1.000
_cell.length_c   1.000
_cell.angle_alpha   90.00
_cell.angle_beta   90.00
_cell.angle_gamma   90.00
#
_symmetry.space_group_name_H-M   'P 1'
#
loop_
_entity.id
_entity.type
_entity.pdbx_description
1 polymer ?
#
loop_
_entity_poly.entity_id
_entity_poly.type
_entity_poly.pdbx_seq_one_letter_code
_entity_poly.pdbx_strand_id
1 'polypeptide(L)'
;VSFEGGQLLTLGGRVVLGGISEAGTVGQNLDGSLSFPNSIARADIVLTNSTLVDVTAGGGGEIEIAARNLNLNAGSNLRAGIGAGLGSPQAQAGDITIGAVENVTLQNESSIGNLVASGSFGKGGDVVINARSLFLSNSTVSAIILGEGAGGNLTVKATDSIQLIGTTAAGRSSGLFAQANSGSRGDAGDLSIETRMLIVRDGAQVASGTF
;
A
#
# COMPACT_ATOMS: atom_id res chain seq x y z
N VAL A 1 -10.62 14.52 -2.02
CA VAL A 1 -9.34 14.75 -2.72
C VAL A 1 -9.34 13.90 -3.97
N SER A 2 -9.02 14.46 -5.13
CA SER A 2 -9.00 13.73 -6.39
C SER A 2 -7.70 14.01 -7.15
N PHE A 3 -7.09 12.93 -7.66
CA PHE A 3 -5.97 12.98 -8.60
C PHE A 3 -6.38 12.22 -9.87
N GLU A 4 -6.18 12.84 -11.02
CA GLU A 4 -6.50 12.29 -12.34
C GLU A 4 -5.25 12.33 -13.24
N GLY A 5 -4.54 11.21 -13.36
CA GLY A 5 -3.33 11.09 -14.16
C GLY A 5 -2.12 11.88 -13.63
N GLY A 6 -2.21 12.38 -12.40
CA GLY A 6 -1.14 13.16 -11.77
C GLY A 6 -0.06 12.30 -11.13
N GLN A 7 1.08 12.93 -10.83
CA GLN A 7 2.17 12.28 -10.09
C GLN A 7 2.52 13.08 -8.85
N LEU A 8 2.71 12.39 -7.73
CA LEU A 8 3.20 12.91 -6.47
C LEU A 8 4.48 12.14 -6.13
N LEU A 9 5.62 12.79 -6.35
CA LEU A 9 6.94 12.16 -6.21
C LEU A 9 7.71 12.82 -5.06
N THR A 10 8.02 12.05 -4.02
CA THR A 10 8.75 12.52 -2.84
C THR A 10 9.75 11.44 -2.42
N LEU A 11 10.82 11.31 -3.18
CA LEU A 11 11.80 10.24 -3.02
C LEU A 11 12.43 10.24 -1.61
N GLY A 12 12.19 9.17 -0.84
CA GLY A 12 12.63 9.03 0.55
C GLY A 12 11.92 9.93 1.55
N GLY A 13 10.99 10.77 1.10
CA GLY A 13 10.21 11.66 1.95
C GLY A 13 8.86 11.08 2.36
N ARG A 14 8.03 11.89 3.01
CA ARG A 14 6.70 11.51 3.48
C ARG A 14 5.61 12.15 2.63
N VAL A 15 4.59 11.38 2.29
CA VAL A 15 3.34 11.85 1.70
C VAL A 15 2.19 11.57 2.66
N VAL A 16 1.44 12.58 3.05
CA VAL A 16 0.22 12.43 3.85
C VAL A 16 -0.97 12.97 3.08
N LEU A 17 -1.95 12.13 2.82
CA LEU A 17 -3.20 12.49 2.15
C LEU A 17 -4.36 12.36 3.13
N GLY A 18 -4.92 13.49 3.56
CA GLY A 18 -6.11 13.56 4.41
C GLY A 18 -7.33 14.05 3.65
N GLY A 19 -8.36 13.22 3.57
CA GLY A 19 -9.67 13.64 3.08
C GLY A 19 -10.52 14.19 4.22
N ILE A 20 -10.87 15.47 4.20
CA ILE A 20 -11.70 16.15 5.22
C ILE A 20 -12.90 16.77 4.54
N SER A 21 -14.11 16.54 5.08
CA SER A 21 -15.36 17.01 4.50
C SER A 21 -15.98 18.21 5.21
N GLU A 22 -15.41 18.62 6.35
CA GLU A 22 -15.90 19.75 7.15
C GLU A 22 -14.76 20.54 7.75
N ALA A 23 -15.04 21.74 8.23
CA ALA A 23 -14.04 22.56 8.92
C ALA A 23 -13.60 21.88 10.22
N GLY A 24 -12.27 21.88 10.45
CA GLY A 24 -11.69 21.26 11.64
C GLY A 24 -10.21 21.59 11.77
N THR A 25 -9.59 21.14 12.87
CA THR A 25 -8.18 21.31 13.14
C THR A 25 -7.46 19.99 12.88
N VAL A 26 -6.46 20.02 12.00
CA VAL A 26 -5.48 18.95 11.81
C VAL A 26 -4.27 19.30 12.67
N GLY A 27 -3.87 18.40 13.55
CA GLY A 27 -2.67 18.54 14.34
C GLY A 27 -1.42 18.19 13.51
N GLN A 28 -0.30 18.86 13.82
CA GLN A 28 1.01 18.45 13.33
C GLN A 28 1.85 17.99 14.52
N ASN A 29 2.36 16.78 14.46
CA ASN A 29 3.23 16.21 15.47
C ASN A 29 4.67 16.70 15.31
N LEU A 30 5.50 16.51 16.33
CA LEU A 30 6.91 16.93 16.32
C LEU A 30 7.75 16.22 15.25
N ASP A 31 7.35 15.04 14.83
CA ASP A 31 7.98 14.26 13.75
C ASP A 31 7.50 14.67 12.34
N GLY A 32 6.64 15.70 12.25
CA GLY A 32 6.06 16.18 11.01
C GLY A 32 4.84 15.39 10.51
N SER A 33 4.43 14.32 11.19
CA SER A 33 3.20 13.59 10.84
C SER A 33 1.96 14.45 11.14
N LEU A 34 0.87 14.16 10.42
CA LEU A 34 -0.41 14.82 10.63
C LEU A 34 -1.31 13.97 11.53
N SER A 35 -1.95 14.62 12.49
CA SER A 35 -2.96 13.99 13.33
C SER A 35 -4.35 14.44 12.88
N PHE A 36 -5.16 13.47 12.51
CA PHE A 36 -6.53 13.68 12.08
C PHE A 36 -7.49 13.24 13.20
N PRO A 37 -8.08 14.16 13.97
CA PRO A 37 -9.02 13.78 15.06
C PRO A 37 -10.18 12.95 14.54
N ASN A 38 -10.61 11.97 15.32
CA ASN A 38 -11.77 11.11 14.98
C ASN A 38 -13.09 11.87 14.90
N SER A 39 -13.16 13.06 15.51
CA SER A 39 -14.32 13.95 15.49
C SER A 39 -14.53 14.69 14.16
N ILE A 40 -13.53 14.69 13.28
CA ILE A 40 -13.62 15.36 11.98
C ILE A 40 -14.11 14.36 10.94
N ALA A 41 -15.22 14.70 10.25
CA ALA A 41 -15.76 13.87 9.19
C ALA A 41 -14.76 13.77 8.01
N ARG A 42 -14.54 12.54 7.56
CA ARG A 42 -13.64 12.24 6.45
C ARG A 42 -14.32 12.43 5.10
N ALA A 43 -13.57 12.84 4.10
CA ALA A 43 -13.95 12.84 2.70
C ALA A 43 -13.27 11.69 1.95
N ASP A 44 -13.75 11.41 0.75
CA ASP A 44 -13.16 10.42 -0.13
C ASP A 44 -11.84 10.90 -0.74
N ILE A 45 -10.95 9.94 -0.97
CA ILE A 45 -9.73 10.12 -1.76
C ILE A 45 -9.83 9.21 -2.98
N VAL A 46 -9.67 9.80 -4.17
CA VAL A 46 -9.79 9.11 -5.45
C VAL A 46 -8.51 9.34 -6.25
N LEU A 47 -7.89 8.25 -6.68
CA LEU A 47 -6.74 8.25 -7.58
C LEU A 47 -7.13 7.45 -8.82
N THR A 48 -7.10 8.07 -10.00
CA THR A 48 -7.51 7.44 -11.25
C THR A 48 -6.60 7.83 -12.42
N ASN A 49 -6.75 7.16 -13.56
CA ASN A 49 -6.02 7.43 -14.80
C ASN A 49 -4.49 7.37 -14.61
N SER A 50 -4.00 6.26 -14.04
CA SER A 50 -2.57 6.03 -13.81
C SER A 50 -1.91 7.07 -12.89
N THR A 51 -2.66 7.58 -11.93
CA THR A 51 -2.09 8.43 -10.87
C THR A 51 -1.01 7.66 -10.10
N LEU A 52 0.11 8.32 -9.87
CA LEU A 52 1.25 7.75 -9.15
C LEU A 52 1.58 8.58 -7.90
N VAL A 53 1.59 7.92 -6.75
CA VAL A 53 2.22 8.42 -5.54
C VAL A 53 3.44 7.55 -5.27
N ASP A 54 4.65 8.11 -5.35
CA ASP A 54 5.90 7.36 -5.25
C ASP A 54 6.87 8.05 -4.28
N VAL A 55 7.24 7.32 -3.23
CA VAL A 55 8.22 7.73 -2.23
C VAL A 55 9.45 6.82 -2.22
N THR A 56 9.60 5.96 -3.24
CA THR A 56 10.72 5.01 -3.37
C THR A 56 12.07 5.70 -3.39
N ALA A 57 13.04 5.20 -2.62
CA ALA A 57 14.39 5.76 -2.55
C ALA A 57 15.43 4.68 -2.16
N GLY A 58 16.59 5.07 -1.64
CA GLY A 58 17.58 4.17 -1.02
C GLY A 58 17.28 3.81 0.43
N GLY A 59 16.13 4.25 0.95
CA GLY A 59 15.62 4.08 2.31
C GLY A 59 14.69 5.24 2.65
N GLY A 60 13.91 5.13 3.73
CA GLY A 60 12.84 6.08 4.06
C GLY A 60 11.64 5.93 3.12
N GLY A 61 10.89 7.01 2.93
CA GLY A 61 9.74 7.06 2.03
C GLY A 61 8.46 6.48 2.63
N GLU A 62 7.60 7.34 3.18
CA GLU A 62 6.38 6.95 3.89
C GLU A 62 5.13 7.50 3.21
N ILE A 63 4.08 6.69 3.11
CA ILE A 63 2.76 7.11 2.64
C ILE A 63 1.74 6.90 3.74
N GLU A 64 1.04 7.96 4.13
CA GLU A 64 -0.06 7.90 5.07
C GLU A 64 -1.35 8.41 4.40
N ILE A 65 -2.43 7.65 4.48
CA ILE A 65 -3.73 8.03 3.94
C ILE A 65 -4.80 7.93 5.02
N ALA A 66 -5.55 9.04 5.21
CA ALA A 66 -6.71 9.11 6.08
C ALA A 66 -7.94 9.58 5.29
N ALA A 67 -8.91 8.69 5.05
CA ALA A 67 -10.05 8.95 4.18
C ALA A 67 -11.35 8.39 4.74
N ARG A 68 -12.51 8.83 4.18
CA ARG A 68 -13.77 8.09 4.33
C ARG A 68 -13.72 6.84 3.46
N ASN A 69 -13.55 7.02 2.15
CA ASN A 69 -13.24 5.94 1.21
C ASN A 69 -11.93 6.26 0.48
N LEU A 70 -11.13 5.23 0.21
CA LEU A 70 -9.99 5.30 -0.69
C LEU A 70 -10.29 4.50 -1.94
N ASN A 71 -10.24 5.14 -3.11
CA ASN A 71 -10.47 4.50 -4.39
C ASN A 71 -9.24 4.67 -5.30
N LEU A 72 -8.62 3.57 -5.68
CA LEU A 72 -7.59 3.50 -6.73
C LEU A 72 -8.18 2.81 -7.95
N ASN A 73 -8.08 3.43 -9.11
CA ASN A 73 -8.64 2.89 -10.34
C ASN A 73 -7.76 3.19 -11.56
N ALA A 74 -7.96 2.42 -12.64
CA ALA A 74 -7.32 2.63 -13.93
C ALA A 74 -5.79 2.79 -13.83
N GLY A 75 -5.12 1.78 -13.24
CA GLY A 75 -3.68 1.70 -13.16
C GLY A 75 -3.01 2.65 -12.14
N SER A 76 -3.77 3.15 -11.18
CA SER A 76 -3.22 4.06 -10.17
C SER A 76 -2.43 3.31 -9.09
N ASN A 77 -1.33 3.93 -8.62
CA ASN A 77 -0.36 3.24 -7.77
C ASN A 77 0.07 4.08 -6.57
N LEU A 78 0.17 3.43 -5.41
CA LEU A 78 0.92 3.89 -4.24
C LEU A 78 2.18 3.04 -4.12
N ARG A 79 3.35 3.67 -4.12
CA ARG A 79 4.64 2.99 -4.12
C ARG A 79 5.56 3.52 -3.03
N ALA A 80 6.06 2.61 -2.22
CA ALA A 80 7.17 2.84 -1.30
C ALA A 80 8.20 1.72 -1.46
N GLY A 81 9.33 1.82 -0.80
CA GLY A 81 10.32 0.76 -0.83
C GLY A 81 11.72 1.24 -1.15
N ILE A 82 12.60 0.29 -1.50
CA ILE A 82 13.97 0.55 -1.90
C ILE A 82 14.08 0.34 -3.41
N GLY A 83 14.50 1.40 -4.11
CA GLY A 83 14.62 1.42 -5.57
C GLY A 83 15.76 0.51 -6.07
N ALA A 84 15.66 0.08 -7.33
CA ALA A 84 16.64 -0.82 -7.96
C ALA A 84 18.08 -0.27 -7.89
N GLY A 85 19.00 -1.10 -7.42
CA GLY A 85 20.41 -0.77 -7.25
C GLY A 85 20.70 0.23 -6.11
N LEU A 86 19.70 0.55 -5.28
CA LEU A 86 19.82 1.48 -4.16
C LEU A 86 19.85 0.75 -2.81
N GLY A 87 20.02 1.54 -1.75
CA GLY A 87 20.02 1.06 -0.38
C GLY A 87 21.37 0.57 0.12
N SER A 88 21.37 0.02 1.29
CA SER A 88 22.51 -0.62 1.98
C SER A 88 21.95 -1.70 2.92
N PRO A 89 22.79 -2.58 3.48
CA PRO A 89 22.33 -3.58 4.45
C PRO A 89 21.59 -3.00 5.66
N GLN A 90 21.83 -1.73 6.00
CA GLN A 90 21.18 -1.00 7.10
C GLN A 90 20.00 -0.13 6.63
N ALA A 91 19.76 -0.04 5.33
CA ALA A 91 18.66 0.76 4.81
C ALA A 91 17.31 0.16 5.24
N GLN A 92 16.37 1.03 5.58
CA GLN A 92 15.01 0.69 5.94
C GLN A 92 14.07 1.52 5.07
N ALA A 93 13.20 0.87 4.31
CA ALA A 93 12.10 1.56 3.65
C ALA A 93 11.06 2.03 4.68
N GLY A 94 10.39 3.13 4.41
CA GLY A 94 9.24 3.56 5.21
C GLY A 94 7.98 2.80 4.83
N ASP A 95 6.93 3.00 5.60
CA ASP A 95 5.70 2.23 5.54
C ASP A 95 4.63 2.86 4.63
N ILE A 96 3.65 2.05 4.25
CA ILE A 96 2.39 2.52 3.68
C ILE A 96 1.28 2.25 4.68
N THR A 97 0.68 3.30 5.24
CA THR A 97 -0.40 3.19 6.21
C THR A 97 -1.69 3.79 5.65
N ILE A 98 -2.75 3.00 5.60
CA ILE A 98 -4.06 3.42 5.10
C ILE A 98 -5.11 3.22 6.18
N GLY A 99 -5.77 4.34 6.56
CA GLY A 99 -6.93 4.37 7.43
C GLY A 99 -8.16 4.88 6.67
N ALA A 100 -9.08 3.98 6.31
CA ALA A 100 -10.36 4.34 5.72
C ALA A 100 -11.50 4.04 6.71
N VAL A 101 -12.37 5.02 6.92
CA VAL A 101 -13.54 4.82 7.80
C VAL A 101 -14.51 3.78 7.22
N GLU A 102 -14.66 3.78 5.88
CA GLU A 102 -15.55 2.88 5.17
C GLU A 102 -14.73 1.90 4.30
N ASN A 103 -14.47 2.23 3.05
CA ASN A 103 -13.97 1.26 2.10
C ASN A 103 -12.61 1.63 1.52
N VAL A 104 -11.81 0.59 1.26
CA VAL A 104 -10.64 0.66 0.36
C VAL A 104 -10.96 -0.17 -0.87
N THR A 105 -10.92 0.45 -2.05
CA THR A 105 -11.24 -0.17 -3.33
C THR A 105 -10.10 0.00 -4.31
N LEU A 106 -9.59 -1.09 -4.85
CA LEU A 106 -8.61 -1.09 -5.94
C LEU A 106 -9.18 -1.85 -7.12
N GLN A 107 -9.16 -1.23 -8.30
CA GLN A 107 -9.68 -1.82 -9.52
C GLN A 107 -8.79 -1.52 -10.73
N ASN A 108 -8.91 -2.34 -11.75
CA ASN A 108 -8.34 -2.09 -13.07
C ASN A 108 -6.84 -1.79 -13.03
N GLU A 109 -6.01 -2.79 -12.66
CA GLU A 109 -4.55 -2.74 -12.66
C GLU A 109 -3.95 -1.78 -11.60
N SER A 110 -4.72 -1.38 -10.60
CA SER A 110 -4.22 -0.51 -9.54
C SER A 110 -3.45 -1.29 -8.49
N SER A 111 -2.49 -0.63 -7.83
CA SER A 111 -1.68 -1.31 -6.82
C SER A 111 -1.29 -0.43 -5.62
N ILE A 112 -1.09 -1.10 -4.49
CA ILE A 112 -0.42 -0.56 -3.32
C ILE A 112 0.76 -1.49 -3.04
N GLY A 113 1.99 -0.97 -3.05
CA GLY A 113 3.15 -1.83 -2.90
C GLY A 113 4.34 -1.20 -2.20
N ASN A 114 4.93 -1.99 -1.29
CA ASN A 114 6.25 -1.73 -0.74
C ASN A 114 7.21 -2.77 -1.32
N LEU A 115 8.25 -2.30 -2.01
CA LEU A 115 9.13 -3.15 -2.80
C LEU A 115 10.60 -2.92 -2.46
N VAL A 116 11.30 -3.97 -2.07
CA VAL A 116 12.77 -4.01 -2.14
C VAL A 116 13.14 -4.52 -3.53
N ALA A 117 13.51 -3.60 -4.43
CA ALA A 117 13.66 -3.90 -5.85
C ALA A 117 14.88 -4.77 -6.16
N SER A 118 14.97 -5.31 -7.38
CA SER A 118 16.09 -6.14 -7.79
C SER A 118 17.43 -5.38 -7.74
N GLY A 119 18.46 -6.03 -7.19
CA GLY A 119 19.79 -5.46 -6.99
C GLY A 119 19.89 -4.40 -5.90
N SER A 120 18.84 -4.19 -5.11
CA SER A 120 18.85 -3.31 -3.94
C SER A 120 19.15 -4.08 -2.66
N PHE A 121 19.52 -3.33 -1.61
CA PHE A 121 19.86 -3.87 -0.29
C PHE A 121 19.04 -3.15 0.79
N GLY A 122 18.51 -3.90 1.77
CA GLY A 122 17.88 -3.33 2.95
C GLY A 122 16.59 -4.04 3.34
N LYS A 123 15.91 -3.49 4.34
CA LYS A 123 14.63 -3.99 4.83
C LYS A 123 13.48 -3.23 4.17
N GLY A 124 12.46 -3.97 3.66
CA GLY A 124 11.20 -3.41 3.21
C GLY A 124 10.40 -2.78 4.35
N GLY A 125 9.57 -1.80 4.03
CA GLY A 125 8.60 -1.24 4.96
C GLY A 125 7.31 -2.05 4.96
N ASP A 126 6.51 -1.85 5.99
CA ASP A 126 5.24 -2.53 6.16
C ASP A 126 4.14 -1.88 5.31
N VAL A 127 3.12 -2.68 4.97
CA VAL A 127 1.87 -2.18 4.37
C VAL A 127 0.74 -2.49 5.33
N VAL A 128 0.08 -1.46 5.84
CA VAL A 128 -1.00 -1.58 6.82
C VAL A 128 -2.28 -0.96 6.26
N ILE A 129 -3.35 -1.73 6.17
CA ILE A 129 -4.67 -1.26 5.76
C ILE A 129 -5.68 -1.53 6.86
N ASN A 130 -6.31 -0.45 7.35
CA ASN A 130 -7.43 -0.50 8.26
C ASN A 130 -8.67 0.10 7.58
N ALA A 131 -9.75 -0.67 7.44
CA ALA A 131 -10.98 -0.24 6.80
C ALA A 131 -12.21 -0.96 7.36
N ARG A 132 -13.41 -0.54 6.94
CA ARG A 132 -14.61 -1.35 7.11
C ARG A 132 -14.60 -2.52 6.13
N SER A 133 -14.31 -2.25 4.83
CA SER A 133 -14.19 -3.29 3.82
C SER A 133 -13.04 -3.00 2.87
N LEU A 134 -12.41 -4.09 2.36
CA LEU A 134 -11.42 -4.04 1.28
C LEU A 134 -11.95 -4.79 0.06
N PHE A 135 -11.91 -4.14 -1.09
CA PHE A 135 -12.27 -4.75 -2.38
C PHE A 135 -11.13 -4.61 -3.39
N LEU A 136 -10.64 -5.73 -3.89
CA LEU A 136 -9.66 -5.78 -4.98
C LEU A 136 -10.26 -6.48 -6.19
N SER A 137 -10.22 -5.84 -7.34
CA SER A 137 -10.55 -6.45 -8.64
C SER A 137 -9.45 -6.16 -9.65
N ASN A 138 -8.81 -7.21 -10.16
CA ASN A 138 -7.67 -7.11 -11.08
C ASN A 138 -6.55 -6.19 -10.54
N SER A 139 -6.29 -6.24 -9.24
CA SER A 139 -5.46 -5.28 -8.52
C SER A 139 -4.73 -5.95 -7.37
N THR A 140 -3.65 -5.33 -6.87
CA THR A 140 -2.79 -5.96 -5.87
C THR A 140 -2.45 -5.05 -4.70
N VAL A 141 -2.29 -5.66 -3.52
CA VAL A 141 -1.61 -5.06 -2.36
C VAL A 141 -0.44 -5.96 -1.99
N SER A 142 0.75 -5.40 -1.84
CA SER A 142 1.95 -6.21 -1.67
C SER A 142 3.04 -5.58 -0.82
N ALA A 143 3.78 -6.45 -0.11
CA ALA A 143 5.09 -6.20 0.48
C ALA A 143 6.05 -7.25 -0.08
N ILE A 144 6.90 -6.87 -1.04
CA ILE A 144 7.67 -7.83 -1.85
C ILE A 144 9.16 -7.51 -1.79
N ILE A 145 9.99 -8.56 -1.73
CA ILE A 145 11.43 -8.45 -1.93
C ILE A 145 11.87 -9.18 -3.21
N LEU A 146 12.63 -8.48 -4.04
CA LEU A 146 13.34 -8.98 -5.22
C LEU A 146 14.85 -8.79 -5.08
N GLY A 147 15.32 -8.02 -4.11
CA GLY A 147 16.70 -7.71 -3.80
C GLY A 147 17.27 -8.56 -2.67
N GLU A 148 18.13 -7.97 -1.86
CA GLU A 148 18.75 -8.60 -0.69
C GLU A 148 18.31 -7.91 0.61
N GLY A 149 17.91 -8.69 1.64
CA GLY A 149 17.50 -8.19 2.94
C GLY A 149 16.22 -8.86 3.43
N ALA A 150 15.38 -8.15 4.19
CA ALA A 150 14.12 -8.67 4.69
C ALA A 150 12.92 -7.96 4.03
N GLY A 151 11.87 -8.69 3.72
CA GLY A 151 10.58 -8.12 3.31
C GLY A 151 9.88 -7.38 4.45
N GLY A 152 8.99 -6.47 4.12
CA GLY A 152 8.05 -5.88 5.07
C GLY A 152 6.83 -6.76 5.28
N ASN A 153 6.07 -6.49 6.33
CA ASN A 153 4.82 -7.19 6.61
C ASN A 153 3.65 -6.58 5.84
N LEU A 154 2.65 -7.40 5.56
CA LEU A 154 1.36 -6.95 5.05
C LEU A 154 0.26 -7.25 6.08
N THR A 155 -0.33 -6.21 6.64
CA THR A 155 -1.43 -6.33 7.59
C THR A 155 -2.69 -5.70 7.03
N VAL A 156 -3.78 -6.48 6.94
CA VAL A 156 -5.08 -6.00 6.49
C VAL A 156 -6.13 -6.29 7.56
N LYS A 157 -6.72 -5.24 8.12
CA LYS A 157 -7.83 -5.33 9.06
C LYS A 157 -9.07 -4.69 8.44
N ALA A 158 -10.08 -5.53 8.17
CA ALA A 158 -11.36 -5.08 7.67
C ALA A 158 -12.49 -5.56 8.62
N THR A 159 -13.18 -4.62 9.24
CA THR A 159 -14.19 -4.97 10.26
C THR A 159 -15.40 -5.71 9.71
N ASP A 160 -15.63 -5.68 8.39
CA ASP A 160 -16.75 -6.33 7.72
C ASP A 160 -16.29 -7.37 6.70
N SER A 161 -15.64 -6.98 5.60
CA SER A 161 -15.30 -7.92 4.54
C SER A 161 -14.02 -7.59 3.79
N ILE A 162 -13.36 -8.64 3.26
CA ILE A 162 -12.31 -8.57 2.26
C ILE A 162 -12.74 -9.39 1.06
N GLN A 163 -12.75 -8.79 -0.13
CA GLN A 163 -13.08 -9.45 -1.38
C GLN A 163 -11.94 -9.26 -2.39
N LEU A 164 -11.38 -10.37 -2.85
CA LEU A 164 -10.29 -10.44 -3.82
C LEU A 164 -10.80 -11.19 -5.05
N ILE A 165 -10.79 -10.53 -6.22
CA ILE A 165 -11.45 -11.07 -7.40
C ILE A 165 -10.58 -10.90 -8.65
N GLY A 166 -10.46 -11.95 -9.43
CA GLY A 166 -9.94 -11.92 -10.78
C GLY A 166 -8.43 -11.93 -10.90
N THR A 167 -8.00 -11.70 -12.13
CA THR A 167 -6.60 -11.58 -12.54
C THR A 167 -6.43 -10.28 -13.33
N THR A 168 -5.23 -9.72 -13.33
CA THR A 168 -4.86 -8.59 -14.20
C THR A 168 -4.92 -8.98 -15.67
N ALA A 169 -4.90 -8.03 -16.59
CA ALA A 169 -4.85 -8.29 -18.03
C ALA A 169 -3.61 -9.10 -18.44
N ALA A 170 -2.52 -8.99 -17.67
CA ALA A 170 -1.30 -9.80 -17.84
C ALA A 170 -1.41 -11.23 -17.25
N GLY A 171 -2.59 -11.65 -16.76
CA GLY A 171 -2.81 -12.97 -16.16
C GLY A 171 -2.24 -13.13 -14.74
N ARG A 172 -1.82 -12.05 -14.09
CA ARG A 172 -1.36 -12.10 -12.70
C ARG A 172 -2.55 -12.09 -11.76
N SER A 173 -2.49 -12.88 -10.70
CA SER A 173 -3.54 -12.90 -9.69
C SER A 173 -3.75 -11.55 -9.03
N SER A 174 -4.99 -11.14 -8.91
CA SER A 174 -5.40 -10.10 -7.96
C SER A 174 -5.18 -10.61 -6.54
N GLY A 175 -4.80 -9.76 -5.59
CA GLY A 175 -4.66 -10.30 -4.23
C GLY A 175 -3.74 -9.57 -3.28
N LEU A 176 -3.40 -10.28 -2.19
CA LEU A 176 -2.55 -9.84 -1.08
C LEU A 176 -1.28 -10.70 -1.05
N PHE A 177 -0.11 -10.03 -1.09
CA PHE A 177 1.17 -10.71 -1.22
C PHE A 177 2.20 -10.15 -0.25
N ALA A 178 2.79 -11.04 0.59
CA ALA A 178 4.00 -10.77 1.37
C ALA A 178 5.06 -11.80 0.97
N GLN A 179 5.92 -11.48 0.00
CA GLN A 179 6.73 -12.50 -0.68
C GLN A 179 8.20 -12.09 -0.85
N ALA A 180 9.07 -13.08 -0.69
CA ALA A 180 10.43 -13.04 -1.22
C ALA A 180 10.45 -13.88 -2.51
N ASN A 181 10.58 -13.21 -3.64
CA ASN A 181 10.48 -13.86 -4.94
C ASN A 181 11.79 -14.52 -5.36
N SER A 182 11.70 -15.46 -6.30
CA SER A 182 12.87 -16.17 -6.84
C SER A 182 13.98 -15.21 -7.27
N GLY A 183 15.19 -15.48 -6.80
CA GLY A 183 16.38 -14.65 -7.03
C GLY A 183 16.63 -13.58 -5.99
N SER A 184 15.70 -13.37 -5.04
CA SER A 184 15.96 -12.54 -3.86
C SER A 184 16.84 -13.28 -2.84
N ARG A 185 17.46 -12.54 -1.94
CA ARG A 185 18.23 -13.09 -0.80
C ARG A 185 17.69 -12.51 0.49
N GLY A 186 16.89 -13.29 1.18
CA GLY A 186 16.30 -12.92 2.47
C GLY A 186 14.89 -13.47 2.62
N ASP A 187 14.28 -13.11 3.73
CA ASP A 187 12.98 -13.66 4.12
C ASP A 187 11.85 -12.73 3.71
N ALA A 188 10.72 -13.31 3.33
CA ALA A 188 9.46 -12.59 3.23
C ALA A 188 9.03 -12.07 4.60
N GLY A 189 8.21 -11.01 4.61
CA GLY A 189 7.51 -10.61 5.82
C GLY A 189 6.24 -11.44 6.06
N ASP A 190 5.59 -11.17 7.17
CA ASP A 190 4.35 -11.80 7.56
C ASP A 190 3.15 -11.21 6.80
N LEU A 191 2.16 -12.06 6.53
CA LEU A 191 0.85 -11.66 6.04
C LEU A 191 -0.21 -11.91 7.11
N SER A 192 -0.84 -10.83 7.60
CA SER A 192 -1.90 -10.90 8.60
C SER A 192 -3.21 -10.35 8.05
N ILE A 193 -4.28 -11.13 8.16
CA ILE A 193 -5.62 -10.77 7.73
C ILE A 193 -6.60 -10.93 8.89
N GLU A 194 -7.34 -9.87 9.21
CA GLU A 194 -8.40 -9.86 10.20
C GLU A 194 -9.68 -9.33 9.56
N THR A 195 -10.72 -10.17 9.46
CA THR A 195 -12.01 -9.80 8.88
C THR A 195 -13.13 -10.74 9.33
N ARG A 196 -14.38 -10.32 9.22
CA ARG A 196 -15.55 -11.19 9.43
C ARG A 196 -15.79 -12.11 8.23
N MET A 197 -15.49 -11.64 7.00
CA MET A 197 -15.72 -12.40 5.78
C MET A 197 -14.56 -12.18 4.80
N LEU A 198 -13.95 -13.27 4.35
CA LEU A 198 -12.95 -13.27 3.29
C LEU A 198 -13.48 -14.02 2.08
N ILE A 199 -13.51 -13.37 0.92
CA ILE A 199 -13.86 -13.96 -0.37
C ILE A 199 -12.65 -13.85 -1.29
N VAL A 200 -12.17 -14.99 -1.80
CA VAL A 200 -11.09 -15.06 -2.79
C VAL A 200 -11.60 -15.92 -3.94
N ARG A 201 -11.70 -15.34 -5.14
CA ARG A 201 -12.28 -16.06 -6.29
C ARG A 201 -11.74 -15.58 -7.64
N ASP A 202 -12.07 -16.32 -8.69
CA ASP A 202 -11.79 -15.98 -10.08
C ASP A 202 -10.28 -15.79 -10.35
N GLY A 203 -9.43 -16.62 -9.75
CA GLY A 203 -7.98 -16.56 -9.91
C GLY A 203 -7.25 -15.58 -8.98
N ALA A 204 -7.96 -14.91 -8.07
CA ALA A 204 -7.33 -14.11 -7.04
C ALA A 204 -6.58 -14.98 -6.01
N GLN A 205 -5.60 -14.41 -5.31
CA GLN A 205 -4.75 -15.14 -4.38
C GLN A 205 -4.44 -14.35 -3.11
N VAL A 206 -4.16 -15.09 -2.05
CA VAL A 206 -3.50 -14.62 -0.84
C VAL A 206 -2.26 -15.48 -0.65
N ALA A 207 -1.08 -14.86 -0.65
CA ALA A 207 0.15 -15.63 -0.56
C ALA A 207 1.23 -14.90 0.26
N SER A 208 1.92 -15.67 1.10
CA SER A 208 3.14 -15.25 1.78
C SER A 208 4.17 -16.36 1.70
N GLY A 209 5.45 -16.00 1.74
CA GLY A 209 6.55 -16.96 1.76
C GLY A 209 7.74 -16.57 0.90
N THR A 210 8.79 -17.37 1.03
CA THR A 210 10.04 -17.25 0.28
C THR A 210 10.06 -18.34 -0.80
N PHE A 211 10.39 -17.96 -2.07
CA PHE A 211 10.33 -18.84 -3.25
C PHE A 211 11.67 -18.93 -3.96
#